data_d7b78238bd00818223ebb97c90e5ccfe
#
_entry.id   d7b78238bd00818223ebb97c90e5ccfe
#
_cell.length_a   1.000
_cell.length_b   1.000
_cell.length_c   1.000
_cell.angle_alpha   90.00
_cell.angle_beta   90.00
_cell.angle_gamma   90.00
#
_symmetry.space_group_name_H-M   'P 1'
#
loop_
_entity.id
_entity.type
_entity.pdbx_description
1 polymer ?
#
loop_
_entity_poly.entity_id
_entity_poly.type
_entity_poly.pdbx_seq_one_letter_code
_entity_poly.pdbx_strand_id
1 'polypeptide(L)'
;MTQKETEKLTQHFDTYFRQSDCTVLHPFAMEPHIDALLYKPNDAYPYWKMVTMGASDYKMPAPKNALGNRNEYMMFVDPSEDMTNREVANWYFNKLMAIARYPIAEKTFIT
;
A
#
# COMPACT_ATOMS: atom_id res chain seq x y z
N MET A 1 -9.60 3.74 -8.98
CA MET A 1 -10.30 3.84 -7.67
C MET A 1 -11.01 5.17 -7.60
N THR A 2 -12.27 5.17 -7.27
CA THR A 2 -13.05 6.39 -7.13
C THR A 2 -12.66 7.13 -5.85
N GLN A 3 -13.01 8.42 -5.77
CA GLN A 3 -12.77 9.21 -4.56
C GLN A 3 -13.46 8.58 -3.35
N LYS A 4 -14.69 8.09 -3.52
CA LYS A 4 -15.45 7.45 -2.46
C LYS A 4 -14.77 6.16 -1.97
N GLU A 5 -14.25 5.36 -2.89
CA GLU A 5 -13.51 4.13 -2.55
C GLU A 5 -12.20 4.47 -1.82
N THR A 6 -11.50 5.50 -2.29
CA THR A 6 -10.28 5.99 -1.66
C THR A 6 -10.54 6.44 -0.22
N GLU A 7 -11.61 7.19 0.01
CA GLU A 7 -11.99 7.65 1.35
C GLU A 7 -12.33 6.48 2.27
N LYS A 8 -13.08 5.50 1.76
CA LYS A 8 -13.45 4.31 2.53
C LYS A 8 -12.22 3.49 2.92
N LEU A 9 -11.31 3.29 1.98
CA LEU A 9 -10.09 2.51 2.25
C LEU A 9 -9.19 3.23 3.23
N THR A 10 -9.00 4.54 3.07
CA THR A 10 -8.24 5.37 4.01
C THR A 10 -8.83 5.29 5.41
N GLN A 11 -10.15 5.43 5.53
CA GLN A 11 -10.85 5.35 6.80
C GLN A 11 -10.68 3.96 7.45
N HIS A 12 -10.71 2.91 6.64
CA HIS A 12 -10.48 1.54 7.10
C HIS A 12 -9.10 1.41 7.75
N PHE A 13 -8.06 1.89 7.08
CA PHE A 13 -6.69 1.82 7.61
C PHE A 13 -6.47 2.75 8.78
N ASP A 14 -7.06 3.96 8.76
CA ASP A 14 -7.02 4.89 9.90
C ASP A 14 -7.60 4.23 11.15
N THR A 15 -8.71 3.55 11.00
CA THR A 15 -9.37 2.83 12.11
C THR A 15 -8.51 1.66 12.59
N TYR A 16 -7.99 0.88 11.66
CA TYR A 16 -7.16 -0.28 11.97
C TYR A 16 -5.90 0.10 12.73
N PHE A 17 -5.21 1.16 12.28
CA PHE A 17 -3.96 1.61 12.89
C PHE A 17 -4.17 2.60 14.04
N ARG A 18 -5.39 3.00 14.31
CA ARG A 18 -5.76 3.92 15.40
C ARG A 18 -5.05 5.27 15.26
N GLN A 19 -4.98 5.79 14.06
CA GLN A 19 -4.37 7.09 13.75
C GLN A 19 -4.94 7.62 12.43
N SER A 20 -4.91 8.93 12.22
CA SER A 20 -5.47 9.57 11.03
C SER A 20 -4.52 10.57 10.37
N ASP A 21 -3.22 10.38 10.58
CA ASP A 21 -2.18 11.32 10.15
C ASP A 21 -1.26 10.75 9.06
N CYS A 22 -1.79 9.91 8.18
CA CYS A 22 -0.99 9.31 7.12
C CYS A 22 -0.52 10.34 6.09
N THR A 23 0.64 10.08 5.52
CA THR A 23 1.17 10.78 4.36
C THR A 23 0.89 9.96 3.11
N VAL A 24 0.46 10.60 2.03
CA VAL A 24 0.21 9.90 0.76
C VAL A 24 1.45 10.01 -0.12
N LEU A 25 1.93 8.87 -0.60
CA LEU A 25 3.05 8.78 -1.54
C LEU A 25 2.51 8.44 -2.92
N HIS A 26 2.90 9.23 -3.92
CA HIS A 26 2.46 9.05 -5.30
C HIS A 26 3.59 8.53 -6.18
N PRO A 27 3.31 7.61 -7.13
CA PRO A 27 4.33 7.14 -8.06
C PRO A 27 4.60 8.16 -9.16
N PHE A 28 5.79 8.08 -9.77
CA PHE A 28 6.08 8.82 -10.99
C PHE A 28 5.36 8.22 -12.21
N ALA A 29 5.24 6.90 -12.25
CA ALA A 29 4.59 6.21 -13.35
C ALA A 29 3.08 6.39 -13.29
N MET A 30 2.46 6.65 -14.46
CA MET A 30 1.02 6.85 -14.56
C MET A 30 0.24 5.55 -14.52
N GLU A 31 0.80 4.47 -15.04
CA GLU A 31 0.12 3.17 -15.13
C GLU A 31 1.04 2.03 -14.70
N PRO A 32 0.57 1.14 -13.83
CA PRO A 32 -0.66 1.27 -13.03
C PRO A 32 -0.50 2.35 -11.97
N HIS A 33 -1.55 3.14 -11.73
CA HIS A 33 -1.53 4.18 -10.71
C HIS A 33 -1.84 3.56 -9.34
N ILE A 34 -0.82 3.40 -8.52
CA ILE A 34 -0.92 2.85 -7.17
C ILE A 34 -0.21 3.78 -6.22
N ASP A 35 -0.96 4.36 -5.30
CA ASP A 35 -0.41 5.20 -4.23
C ASP A 35 -0.07 4.36 -3.02
N ALA A 36 0.57 4.96 -2.03
CA ALA A 36 0.76 4.36 -0.73
C ALA A 36 0.42 5.34 0.38
N LEU A 37 -0.15 4.82 1.45
CA LEU A 37 -0.36 5.55 2.69
C LEU A 37 0.78 5.20 3.64
N LEU A 38 1.43 6.22 4.20
CA LEU A 38 2.51 6.03 5.17
C LEU A 38 2.05 6.49 6.55
N TYR A 39 2.03 5.57 7.50
CA TYR A 39 1.65 5.83 8.89
C TYR A 39 2.87 5.77 9.80
N LYS A 40 2.98 6.76 10.68
CA LYS A 40 4.05 6.84 11.68
C LYS A 40 3.89 5.77 12.76
N PRO A 41 4.98 5.40 13.45
CA PRO A 41 4.85 4.57 14.66
C PRO A 41 3.92 5.22 15.67
N ASN A 42 3.10 4.42 16.35
CA ASN A 42 2.26 4.87 17.46
C ASN A 42 2.27 3.80 18.57
N ASP A 43 1.59 4.06 19.67
CA ASP A 43 1.60 3.16 20.83
C ASP A 43 1.00 1.79 20.51
N ALA A 44 -0.04 1.75 19.68
CA ALA A 44 -0.70 0.49 19.30
C ALA A 44 0.15 -0.31 18.31
N TYR A 45 0.86 0.38 17.41
CA TYR A 45 1.68 -0.21 16.36
C TYR A 45 3.00 0.56 16.29
N PRO A 46 4.01 0.20 17.11
CA PRO A 46 5.24 0.99 17.28
C PRO A 46 6.26 0.82 16.14
N TYR A 47 5.79 0.81 14.92
CA TYR A 47 6.59 0.73 13.70
C TYR A 47 5.91 1.53 12.60
N TRP A 48 6.66 1.86 11.55
CA TRP A 48 6.09 2.48 10.35
C TRP A 48 5.22 1.49 9.61
N LYS A 49 4.10 1.97 9.07
CA LYS A 49 3.18 1.17 8.27
C LYS A 49 3.05 1.83 6.90
N MET A 50 3.29 1.07 5.83
CA MET A 50 3.09 1.52 4.46
C MET A 50 2.11 0.59 3.78
N VAL A 51 1.02 1.15 3.24
CA VAL A 51 -0.09 0.38 2.67
C VAL A 51 -0.37 0.90 1.27
N THR A 52 -0.49 0.02 0.30
CA THR A 52 -0.87 0.42 -1.06
C THR A 52 -2.33 0.87 -1.12
N MET A 53 -2.61 1.79 -2.04
CA MET A 53 -3.96 2.22 -2.33
C MET A 53 -4.12 2.34 -3.84
N GLY A 54 -4.90 1.44 -4.42
CA GLY A 54 -5.13 1.37 -5.84
C GLY A 54 -4.76 0.03 -6.48
N ALA A 55 -3.95 -0.80 -5.82
CA ALA A 55 -3.59 -2.12 -6.34
C ALA A 55 -4.83 -3.00 -6.53
N SER A 56 -5.82 -2.86 -5.65
CA SER A 56 -7.07 -3.63 -5.72
C SER A 56 -7.96 -3.26 -6.91
N ASP A 57 -7.66 -2.20 -7.64
CA ASP A 57 -8.35 -1.87 -8.89
C ASP A 57 -8.01 -2.87 -10.00
N TYR A 58 -6.90 -3.60 -9.86
CA TYR A 58 -6.38 -4.51 -10.87
C TYR A 58 -6.67 -5.95 -10.48
N LYS A 59 -7.56 -6.58 -11.25
CA LYS A 59 -7.95 -7.97 -11.04
C LYS A 59 -6.82 -8.89 -11.48
N MET A 60 -6.41 -9.79 -10.60
CA MET A 60 -5.40 -10.81 -10.92
C MET A 60 -6.06 -12.04 -11.55
N PRO A 61 -5.36 -12.76 -12.48
CA PRO A 61 -5.86 -14.02 -13.04
C PRO A 61 -5.69 -15.15 -12.04
N ALA A 62 -6.46 -15.13 -10.96
CA ALA A 62 -6.38 -16.10 -9.87
C ALA A 62 -7.24 -17.32 -10.15
N PRO A 63 -6.85 -18.52 -9.65
CA PRO A 63 -7.70 -19.72 -9.77
C PRO A 63 -8.98 -19.56 -8.95
N LYS A 64 -10.00 -20.36 -9.30
CA LYS A 64 -11.34 -20.25 -8.67
C LYS A 64 -11.32 -20.51 -7.17
N ASN A 65 -10.36 -21.30 -6.69
CA ASN A 65 -10.24 -21.61 -5.25
C ASN A 65 -9.40 -20.61 -4.48
N ALA A 66 -8.91 -19.53 -5.11
CA ALA A 66 -8.20 -18.47 -4.40
C ALA A 66 -9.19 -17.67 -3.55
N LEU A 67 -8.70 -17.11 -2.44
CA LEU A 67 -9.51 -16.29 -1.53
C LEU A 67 -10.00 -14.99 -2.16
N GLY A 68 -9.34 -14.55 -3.22
CA GLY A 68 -9.72 -13.35 -3.96
C GLY A 68 -8.76 -13.09 -5.10
N ASN A 69 -9.09 -12.11 -5.92
CA ASN A 69 -8.28 -11.75 -7.08
C ASN A 69 -7.90 -10.26 -7.09
N ARG A 70 -8.13 -9.56 -5.98
CA ARG A 70 -7.79 -8.15 -5.80
C ARG A 70 -7.16 -7.97 -4.42
N ASN A 71 -6.02 -7.30 -4.36
CA ASN A 71 -5.30 -7.11 -3.10
C ASN A 71 -4.80 -5.67 -2.98
N GLU A 72 -4.71 -5.20 -1.75
CA GLU A 72 -3.77 -4.16 -1.36
C GLU A 72 -2.66 -4.82 -0.56
N TYR A 73 -1.50 -4.17 -0.50
CA TYR A 73 -0.31 -4.74 0.14
C TYR A 73 0.17 -3.80 1.23
N MET A 74 0.70 -4.37 2.31
CA MET A 74 1.25 -3.55 3.38
C MET A 74 2.62 -4.05 3.79
N MET A 75 3.46 -3.13 4.25
CA MET A 75 4.76 -3.45 4.81
C MET A 75 4.94 -2.69 6.11
N PHE A 76 5.67 -3.30 7.03
CA PHE A 76 6.06 -2.68 8.29
C PHE A 76 7.55 -2.40 8.25
N VAL A 77 7.94 -1.21 8.72
CA VAL A 77 9.33 -0.77 8.70
C VAL A 77 9.74 -0.44 10.12
N ASP A 78 10.97 -0.83 10.48
CA ASP A 78 11.53 -0.62 11.80
C ASP A 78 11.43 0.86 12.19
N PRO A 79 11.03 1.17 13.43
CA PRO A 79 10.89 2.56 13.86
C PRO A 79 12.20 3.34 13.88
N SER A 80 13.36 2.67 13.87
CA SER A 80 14.66 3.33 13.78
C SER A 80 14.95 3.93 12.40
N GLU A 81 14.19 3.53 11.36
CA GLU A 81 14.32 4.10 10.03
C GLU A 81 13.69 5.49 9.99
N ASP A 82 14.39 6.45 9.38
CA ASP A 82 13.85 7.80 9.23
C ASP A 82 13.04 7.91 7.94
N MET A 83 11.76 7.58 8.04
CA MET A 83 10.84 7.65 6.89
C MET A 83 10.39 9.09 6.59
N THR A 84 10.81 10.07 7.39
CA THR A 84 10.64 11.50 7.05
C THR A 84 11.67 11.92 6.01
N ASN A 85 12.76 11.17 5.86
CA ASN A 85 13.73 11.37 4.81
C ASN A 85 13.15 10.81 3.51
N ARG A 86 13.03 11.68 2.49
CA ARG A 86 12.41 11.33 1.21
C ARG A 86 13.12 10.16 0.52
N GLU A 87 14.44 10.11 0.56
CA GLU A 87 15.21 9.03 -0.08
C GLU A 87 14.94 7.68 0.58
N VAL A 88 14.87 7.66 1.91
CA VAL A 88 14.56 6.45 2.68
C VAL A 88 13.14 5.99 2.38
N ALA A 89 12.17 6.89 2.48
CA ALA A 89 10.77 6.58 2.21
C ALA A 89 10.58 6.06 0.79
N ASN A 90 11.22 6.69 -0.20
CA ASN A 90 11.13 6.27 -1.61
C ASN A 90 11.75 4.91 -1.84
N TRP A 91 12.83 4.56 -1.13
CA TRP A 91 13.44 3.25 -1.25
C TRP A 91 12.44 2.16 -0.85
N TYR A 92 11.78 2.32 0.30
CA TYR A 92 10.75 1.37 0.75
C TYR A 92 9.52 1.40 -0.14
N PHE A 93 9.08 2.58 -0.56
CA PHE A 93 7.97 2.74 -1.48
C PHE A 93 8.19 1.96 -2.78
N ASN A 94 9.39 2.07 -3.36
CA ASN A 94 9.72 1.36 -4.59
C ASN A 94 9.72 -0.16 -4.40
N LYS A 95 10.14 -0.66 -3.23
CA LYS A 95 10.06 -2.09 -2.91
C LYS A 95 8.62 -2.58 -2.83
N LEU A 96 7.77 -1.82 -2.17
CA LEU A 96 6.34 -2.16 -2.07
C LEU A 96 5.68 -2.10 -3.45
N MET A 97 6.00 -1.09 -4.26
CA MET A 97 5.47 -0.95 -5.62
C MET A 97 5.91 -2.09 -6.53
N ALA A 98 7.14 -2.58 -6.39
CA ALA A 98 7.62 -3.73 -7.16
C ALA A 98 6.75 -4.96 -6.90
N ILE A 99 6.37 -5.19 -5.64
CA ILE A 99 5.49 -6.29 -5.26
C ILE A 99 4.07 -6.06 -5.80
N ALA A 100 3.53 -4.86 -5.61
CA ALA A 100 2.16 -4.54 -6.01
C ALA A 100 1.97 -4.59 -7.53
N ARG A 101 2.99 -4.22 -8.29
CA ARG A 101 2.95 -4.21 -9.76
C ARG A 101 3.26 -5.57 -10.39
N TYR A 102 3.89 -6.46 -9.64
CA TYR A 102 4.31 -7.75 -10.18
C TYR A 102 3.16 -8.55 -10.79
N PRO A 103 2.01 -8.74 -10.11
CA PRO A 103 0.91 -9.51 -10.71
C PRO A 103 0.33 -8.84 -11.94
N ILE A 104 0.36 -7.51 -12.01
CA ILE A 104 -0.14 -6.74 -13.15
C ILE A 104 0.79 -6.91 -14.35
N ALA A 105 2.09 -6.70 -14.15
CA ALA A 105 3.10 -6.78 -15.21
C ALA A 105 3.27 -8.20 -15.74
N GLU A 106 3.29 -9.19 -14.85
CA GLU A 106 3.52 -10.60 -15.20
C GLU A 106 2.22 -11.38 -15.44
N LYS A 107 1.06 -10.74 -15.33
CA LYS A 107 -0.27 -11.36 -15.52
C LYS A 107 -0.42 -12.64 -14.69
N THR A 108 -0.05 -12.54 -13.42
CA THR A 108 -0.11 -13.65 -12.45
C THR A 108 -0.88 -13.19 -11.20
N PHE A 109 -0.84 -13.97 -10.14
CA PHE A 109 -1.53 -13.61 -8.90
C PHE A 109 -0.66 -13.83 -7.68
N ILE A 110 -1.01 -13.08 -6.62
CA ILE A 110 -0.45 -13.22 -5.27
C ILE A 110 -1.65 -13.37 -4.32
N THR A 111 -1.61 -14.38 -3.47
CA THR A 111 -2.65 -14.61 -2.44
C THR A 111 -2.08 -14.53 -1.04
#